data_d2b4d7eeb2d689c18dacc272251c4ebb
#
_entry.id   d2b4d7eeb2d689c18dacc272251c4ebb
#
_cell.length_a   1.000
_cell.length_b   1.000
_cell.length_c   1.000
_cell.angle_alpha   90.00
_cell.angle_beta   90.00
_cell.angle_gamma   90.00
#
_symmetry.space_group_name_H-M   'P 1'
#
loop_
_entity.id
_entity.type
_entity.pdbx_description
1 polymer ?
#
loop_
_entity_poly.entity_id
_entity_poly.type
_entity_poly.pdbx_seq_one_letter_code
_entity_poly.pdbx_strand_id
1 'polypeptide(L)'
;MPILSMFYGVVVYMYFYDTQRHHTPHFHVEYAEFTAVISIDSGDVLEGDLPRNKMKLVQAWLEIHREEIAADWSLAVRGLPIEKIKPLE
;
A
#
# COMPACT_ATOMS: atom_id res chain seq x y z
N MET A 1 7.76 8.32 6.31
CA MET A 1 7.05 7.29 5.53
C MET A 1 6.94 7.67 4.07
N PRO A 2 7.56 6.92 3.19
CA PRO A 2 7.47 7.23 1.76
C PRO A 2 6.06 6.98 1.22
N ILE A 3 5.55 7.96 0.49
CA ILE A 3 4.21 7.85 -0.13
C ILE A 3 4.36 7.25 -1.52
N LEU A 4 3.56 6.21 -1.80
CA LEU A 4 3.49 5.58 -3.11
C LEU A 4 2.56 6.34 -4.05
N SER A 5 1.37 6.68 -3.55
CA SER A 5 0.34 7.32 -4.36
C SER A 5 -0.74 7.94 -3.49
N MET A 6 -1.53 8.85 -4.07
CA MET A 6 -2.67 9.48 -3.42
C MET A 6 -3.80 9.60 -4.44
N PHE A 7 -4.99 9.15 -4.08
CA PHE A 7 -6.16 9.24 -4.95
C PHE A 7 -7.46 9.15 -4.12
N TYR A 8 -8.43 9.93 -4.51
CA TYR A 8 -9.77 9.97 -3.88
C TYR A 8 -9.74 10.06 -2.35
N GLY A 9 -8.79 10.86 -1.82
CA GLY A 9 -8.61 11.05 -0.38
C GLY A 9 -7.83 9.96 0.32
N VAL A 10 -7.45 8.92 -0.39
CA VAL A 10 -6.66 7.80 0.14
C VAL A 10 -5.18 8.08 -0.06
N VAL A 11 -4.39 7.82 0.97
CA VAL A 11 -2.92 7.90 0.91
C VAL A 11 -2.36 6.49 1.03
N VAL A 12 -1.54 6.09 0.07
CA VAL A 12 -0.89 4.78 0.07
C VAL A 12 0.60 4.98 0.30
N TYR A 13 1.16 4.25 1.26
CA TYR A 13 2.55 4.45 1.68
C TYR A 13 3.19 3.15 2.15
N MET A 14 4.53 3.17 2.30
CA MET A 14 5.30 2.07 2.86
C MET A 14 6.22 2.63 3.94
N TYR A 15 6.67 1.76 4.86
CA TYR A 15 7.75 2.06 5.79
C TYR A 15 9.01 1.36 5.32
N PHE A 16 10.17 1.94 5.60
CA PHE A 16 11.45 1.27 5.35
C PHE A 16 11.65 0.17 6.40
N TYR A 17 12.25 -0.94 5.97
CA TYR A 17 12.57 -2.08 6.86
C TYR A 17 11.34 -2.66 7.58
N ASP A 18 10.18 -2.61 6.93
CA ASP A 18 8.90 -2.97 7.54
C ASP A 18 8.62 -4.47 7.47
N THR A 19 9.41 -5.28 8.19
CA THR A 19 9.26 -6.74 8.17
C THR A 19 9.06 -7.36 9.56
N GLN A 20 8.98 -6.55 10.62
CA GLN A 20 8.90 -7.08 11.98
C GLN A 20 7.54 -7.68 12.33
N ARG A 21 6.46 -6.98 12.01
CA ARG A 21 5.11 -7.40 12.35
C ARG A 21 4.48 -8.27 11.26
N HIS A 22 4.69 -7.91 10.00
CA HIS A 22 4.18 -8.65 8.85
C HIS A 22 5.33 -8.94 7.90
N HIS A 23 5.62 -10.23 7.71
CA HIS A 23 6.71 -10.67 6.81
C HIS A 23 6.25 -10.74 5.36
N THR A 24 4.94 -10.90 5.14
CA THR A 24 4.35 -10.90 3.80
C THR A 24 4.47 -9.50 3.18
N PRO A 25 4.83 -9.40 1.90
CA PRO A 25 4.86 -8.09 1.23
C PRO A 25 3.53 -7.35 1.38
N HIS A 26 3.59 -6.12 1.86
CA HIS A 26 2.39 -5.34 2.18
C HIS A 26 2.63 -3.84 2.01
N PHE A 27 1.53 -3.09 1.97
CA PHE A 27 1.57 -1.63 1.99
C PHE A 27 0.53 -1.10 2.96
N HIS A 28 0.70 0.16 3.33
CA HIS A 28 -0.17 0.84 4.29
C HIS A 28 -1.07 1.82 3.57
N VAL A 29 -2.28 1.99 4.09
CA VAL A 29 -3.29 2.90 3.53
C VAL A 29 -3.89 3.74 4.64
N GLU A 30 -4.12 5.02 4.37
CA GLU A 30 -4.79 5.91 5.30
C GLU A 30 -5.90 6.67 4.59
N TYR A 31 -7.07 6.75 5.23
CA TYR A 31 -8.20 7.54 4.76
C TYR A 31 -8.94 8.10 5.99
N ALA A 32 -8.95 9.42 6.15
CA ALA A 32 -9.53 10.07 7.33
C ALA A 32 -8.94 9.44 8.61
N GLU A 33 -9.79 8.94 9.52
CA GLU A 33 -9.33 8.28 10.74
C GLU A 33 -9.06 6.78 10.55
N PHE A 34 -9.27 6.25 9.34
CA PHE A 34 -9.07 4.82 9.05
C PHE A 34 -7.65 4.55 8.60
N THR A 35 -7.12 3.40 9.02
CA THR A 35 -5.84 2.88 8.53
C THR A 35 -5.97 1.40 8.25
N ALA A 36 -5.23 0.90 7.27
CA ALA A 36 -5.22 -0.53 6.94
C ALA A 36 -3.86 -0.96 6.42
N VAL A 37 -3.56 -2.25 6.60
CA VAL A 37 -2.38 -2.90 6.03
C VAL A 37 -2.89 -3.95 5.07
N ILE A 38 -2.41 -3.92 3.83
CA ILE A 38 -2.93 -4.76 2.75
C ILE A 38 -1.82 -5.59 2.12
N SER A 39 -2.08 -6.88 1.92
CA SER A 39 -1.14 -7.79 1.27
C SER A 39 -1.03 -7.45 -0.22
N ILE A 40 0.19 -7.32 -0.71
CA ILE A 40 0.44 -7.08 -2.13
C ILE A 40 0.05 -8.31 -2.96
N ASP A 41 0.35 -9.50 -2.45
CA ASP A 41 0.13 -10.74 -3.18
C ASP A 41 -1.36 -11.07 -3.35
N SER A 42 -2.13 -10.96 -2.28
CA SER A 42 -3.54 -11.39 -2.28
C SER A 42 -4.54 -10.25 -2.31
N GLY A 43 -4.14 -9.04 -1.88
CA GLY A 43 -5.08 -7.93 -1.69
C GLY A 43 -5.87 -8.04 -0.40
N ASP A 44 -5.60 -9.04 0.43
CA ASP A 44 -6.29 -9.21 1.71
C ASP A 44 -5.88 -8.14 2.71
N VAL A 45 -6.81 -7.78 3.59
CA VAL A 45 -6.54 -6.86 4.69
C VAL A 45 -5.88 -7.65 5.81
N LEU A 46 -4.63 -7.29 6.10
CA LEU A 46 -3.86 -7.93 7.18
C LEU A 46 -4.16 -7.30 8.53
N GLU A 47 -4.48 -6.00 8.54
CA GLU A 47 -4.74 -5.26 9.76
C GLU A 47 -5.54 -4.01 9.44
N GLY A 48 -6.42 -3.58 10.36
CA GLY A 48 -7.19 -2.36 10.20
C GLY A 48 -8.37 -2.49 9.27
N ASP A 49 -8.90 -1.36 8.82
CA ASP A 49 -10.07 -1.32 7.94
C ASP A 49 -10.18 0.02 7.23
N LEU A 50 -10.95 0.04 6.15
CA LEU A 50 -11.31 1.25 5.39
C LEU A 50 -12.80 1.18 5.06
N PRO A 51 -13.46 2.33 4.79
CA PRO A 51 -14.79 2.28 4.23
C PRO A 51 -14.82 1.43 2.96
N ARG A 52 -15.91 0.70 2.77
CA ARG A 52 -16.01 -0.29 1.68
C ARG A 52 -15.69 0.28 0.31
N ASN A 53 -16.22 1.46 -0.01
CA ASN A 53 -15.95 2.08 -1.30
C ASN A 53 -14.47 2.44 -1.50
N LYS A 54 -13.81 2.88 -0.42
CA LYS A 54 -12.37 3.21 -0.49
C LYS A 54 -11.53 1.96 -0.59
N MET A 55 -11.89 0.90 0.12
CA MET A 55 -11.21 -0.40 0.02
C MET A 55 -11.27 -0.93 -1.42
N LYS A 56 -12.41 -0.82 -2.08
CA LYS A 56 -12.54 -1.25 -3.46
C LYS A 56 -11.62 -0.47 -4.40
N LEU A 57 -11.49 0.83 -4.20
CA LEU A 57 -10.61 1.67 -5.01
C LEU A 57 -9.14 1.27 -4.81
N VAL A 58 -8.74 1.03 -3.58
CA VAL A 58 -7.37 0.60 -3.26
C VAL A 58 -7.08 -0.75 -3.90
N GLN A 59 -8.00 -1.69 -3.80
CA GLN A 59 -7.81 -3.02 -4.37
C GLN A 59 -7.76 -2.98 -5.90
N ALA A 60 -8.55 -2.10 -6.54
CA ALA A 60 -8.48 -1.91 -7.98
C ALA A 60 -7.12 -1.32 -8.40
N TRP A 61 -6.63 -0.34 -7.65
CA TRP A 61 -5.31 0.25 -7.87
C TRP A 61 -4.21 -0.81 -7.72
N LEU A 62 -4.31 -1.65 -6.70
CA LEU A 62 -3.37 -2.76 -6.49
C LEU A 62 -3.33 -3.69 -7.70
N GLU A 63 -4.51 -4.06 -8.23
CA GLU A 63 -4.57 -4.95 -9.40
C GLU A 63 -3.86 -4.37 -10.62
N ILE A 64 -4.00 -3.06 -10.82
CA ILE A 64 -3.39 -2.37 -11.96
C ILE A 64 -1.86 -2.26 -11.79
N HIS A 65 -1.39 -2.00 -10.57
CA HIS A 65 0.00 -1.63 -10.30
C HIS A 65 0.77 -2.64 -9.46
N ARG A 66 0.30 -3.89 -9.39
CA ARG A 66 0.90 -4.91 -8.50
C ARG A 66 2.40 -5.06 -8.68
N GLU A 67 2.87 -5.10 -9.91
CA GLU A 67 4.30 -5.28 -10.18
C GLU A 67 5.11 -4.09 -9.69
N GLU A 68 4.63 -2.87 -9.90
CA GLU A 68 5.32 -1.67 -9.43
C GLU A 68 5.36 -1.61 -7.90
N ILE A 69 4.24 -1.97 -7.26
CA ILE A 69 4.15 -1.99 -5.80
C ILE A 69 5.09 -3.03 -5.21
N ALA A 70 5.17 -4.22 -5.83
CA ALA A 70 6.07 -5.27 -5.38
C ALA A 70 7.53 -4.85 -5.54
N ALA A 71 7.87 -4.15 -6.61
CA ALA A 71 9.22 -3.62 -6.82
C ALA A 71 9.58 -2.61 -5.73
N ASP A 72 8.65 -1.73 -5.38
CA ASP A 72 8.85 -0.75 -4.31
C ASP A 72 9.01 -1.44 -2.94
N TRP A 73 8.26 -2.50 -2.69
CA TRP A 73 8.42 -3.29 -1.46
C TRP A 73 9.85 -3.84 -1.37
N SER A 74 10.37 -4.38 -2.46
CA SER A 74 11.74 -4.90 -2.50
C SER A 74 12.76 -3.82 -2.17
N LEU A 75 12.53 -2.59 -2.62
CA LEU A 75 13.41 -1.46 -2.30
C LEU A 75 13.25 -1.03 -0.83
N ALA A 76 12.01 -0.90 -0.36
CA ALA A 76 11.72 -0.41 0.98
C ALA A 76 12.27 -1.31 2.08
N VAL A 77 12.19 -2.64 1.92
CA VAL A 77 12.73 -3.56 2.93
C VAL A 77 14.24 -3.48 3.05
N ARG A 78 14.92 -2.96 2.03
CA ARG A 78 16.36 -2.74 2.05
C ARG A 78 16.73 -1.31 2.41
N GLY A 79 15.73 -0.48 2.74
CA GLY A 79 15.94 0.92 3.08
C GLY A 79 16.31 1.80 1.91
N LEU A 80 16.07 1.35 0.68
CA LEU A 80 16.37 2.10 -0.54
C LEU A 80 15.18 2.98 -0.94
N PRO A 81 15.43 4.12 -1.63
CA PRO A 81 14.34 4.99 -2.07
C PRO A 81 13.35 4.25 -2.97
N ILE A 82 12.06 4.52 -2.77
CA ILE A 82 11.00 3.94 -3.58
C ILE A 82 10.54 4.93 -4.65
N GLU A 83 9.88 4.41 -5.68
CA GLU A 83 9.33 5.21 -6.77
C GLU A 83 7.85 5.48 -6.54
N LYS A 84 7.39 6.68 -6.86
CA LYS A 84 5.97 6.99 -6.82
C LYS A 84 5.25 6.26 -7.94
N ILE A 85 4.02 5.84 -7.68
CA ILE A 85 3.19 5.08 -8.60
C ILE A 85 2.00 5.93 -9.01
N LYS A 86 1.61 5.81 -10.27
CA LYS A 86 0.50 6.57 -10.81
C LYS A 86 -0.78 6.32 -10.00
N PRO A 87 -1.53 7.36 -9.64
CA PRO A 87 -2.78 7.17 -8.91
C PRO A 87 -3.86 6.51 -9.74
N LEU A 88 -4.89 6.02 -9.06
CA LEU A 88 -6.09 5.51 -9.72
C LEU A 88 -6.85 6.68 -10.32
N GLU A 89 -7.19 6.58 -11.59
CA GLU A 89 -7.91 7.61 -12.33
C GLU A 89 -9.34 7.18 -12.68
#